data_c0413bed288491746b8b2e58c15e7902
#
_entry.id   c0413bed288491746b8b2e58c15e7902
#
_cell.length_a   1.000
_cell.length_b   1.000
_cell.length_c   1.000
_cell.angle_alpha   90.00
_cell.angle_beta   90.00
_cell.angle_gamma   90.00
#
_symmetry.space_group_name_H-M   'P 1'
#
loop_
_entity.id
_entity.type
_entity.pdbx_description
1 polymer ?
#
loop_
_entity_poly.entity_id
_entity_poly.type
_entity_poly.pdbx_seq_one_letter_code
_entity_poly.pdbx_strand_id
1 'polypeptide(L)'
;ILERMADSGAGALITKSISLEPRPGYAGPTVAEVAPGTWMNAMGLPNPGLAEFLEEFDLKDGKVPVIPNLVADTPAEFGKLAVGVAEAGAKLAEINLSCPHPQAAYTGLLTAQDPEAAAATVAAASEHLPVIAKLSPNVSDIGTIAVACAEAGAAAVSAINTMPALDIDTELERPVLGNAFGGLSGPALLPIGLRCVLKAVRALRDAGHATPVIGIGGISSGEDAAKYLLCGAQAVQVGTALGGNPERLGEIATELGDWMERKDYATLDAFRGNALEWLP
;
A
#
# COMPACT_ATOMS: atom_id res chain seq x y z
N ILE A 1 -1.63 17.14 8.56
CA ILE A 1 -0.57 16.15 8.20
C ILE A 1 -0.43 16.09 6.68
N LEU A 2 -1.52 15.90 5.91
CA LEU A 2 -1.46 15.77 4.45
C LEU A 2 -0.80 16.97 3.75
N GLU A 3 -1.13 18.20 4.18
CA GLU A 3 -0.49 19.40 3.63
C GLU A 3 1.04 19.40 3.84
N ARG A 4 1.49 19.04 5.03
CA ARG A 4 2.93 18.92 5.31
C ARG A 4 3.62 17.88 4.43
N MET A 5 2.96 16.74 4.19
CA MET A 5 3.47 15.72 3.27
C MET A 5 3.52 16.21 1.81
N ALA A 6 2.50 16.96 1.37
CA ALA A 6 2.49 17.59 0.07
C ALA A 6 3.64 18.60 -0.09
N ASP A 7 3.89 19.40 0.97
CA ASP A 7 4.99 20.37 1.00
C ASP A 7 6.38 19.70 1.04
N SER A 8 6.46 18.48 1.52
CA SER A 8 7.70 17.68 1.56
C SER A 8 8.04 16.99 0.24
N GLY A 9 7.34 17.28 -0.86
CA GLY A 9 7.67 16.78 -2.20
C GLY A 9 6.98 15.46 -2.58
N ALA A 10 5.87 15.12 -1.90
CA ALA A 10 5.04 14.00 -2.34
C ALA A 10 4.49 14.25 -3.75
N GLY A 11 4.55 13.25 -4.64
CA GLY A 11 3.87 13.30 -5.93
C GLY A 11 2.38 12.99 -5.85
N ALA A 12 1.96 12.25 -4.81
CA ALA A 12 0.56 11.96 -4.46
C ALA A 12 0.48 11.53 -2.99
N LEU A 13 -0.71 11.57 -2.42
CA LEU A 13 -0.97 11.16 -1.03
C LEU A 13 -2.03 10.07 -1.01
N ILE A 14 -1.73 8.96 -0.32
CA ILE A 14 -2.71 7.91 -0.05
C ILE A 14 -3.29 8.14 1.35
N THR A 15 -4.61 8.15 1.47
CA THR A 15 -5.26 8.37 2.77
C THR A 15 -5.20 7.13 3.67
N LYS A 16 -5.58 7.29 4.93
CA LYS A 16 -5.98 6.14 5.77
C LYS A 16 -7.17 5.46 5.11
N SER A 17 -7.28 4.13 5.32
CA SER A 17 -8.40 3.34 4.77
C SER A 17 -9.74 3.86 5.29
N ILE A 18 -10.70 4.01 4.38
CA ILE A 18 -12.04 4.54 4.61
C ILE A 18 -13.04 3.43 4.33
N SER A 19 -13.99 3.23 5.23
CA SER A 19 -15.13 2.32 5.07
C SER A 19 -16.44 3.09 4.92
N LEU A 20 -17.52 2.41 4.52
CA LEU A 20 -18.84 3.04 4.42
C LEU A 20 -19.27 3.61 5.77
N GLU A 21 -19.23 2.78 6.80
CA GLU A 21 -19.57 3.14 8.16
C GLU A 21 -18.29 3.43 8.98
N PRO A 22 -18.36 4.27 10.03
CA PRO A 22 -17.22 4.54 10.91
C PRO A 22 -16.76 3.29 11.65
N ARG A 23 -15.43 3.21 11.87
CA ARG A 23 -14.80 2.12 12.64
C ARG A 23 -13.99 2.72 13.80
N PRO A 24 -14.22 2.26 15.05
CA PRO A 24 -13.50 2.80 16.21
C PRO A 24 -12.04 2.32 16.30
N GLY A 25 -11.70 1.22 15.63
CA GLY A 25 -10.41 0.55 15.77
C GLY A 25 -10.34 -0.36 17.00
N TYR A 26 -9.12 -0.85 17.30
CA TYR A 26 -8.87 -1.74 18.43
C TYR A 26 -8.46 -0.97 19.67
N ALA A 27 -8.66 -1.62 20.83
CA ALA A 27 -8.10 -1.15 22.10
C ALA A 27 -6.57 -1.23 22.08
N GLY A 28 -5.91 -0.26 22.74
CA GLY A 28 -4.45 -0.21 22.80
C GLY A 28 -3.80 -1.24 23.74
N PRO A 29 -2.49 -1.39 23.63
CA PRO A 29 -1.58 -0.75 22.69
C PRO A 29 -1.79 -1.23 21.25
N THR A 30 -1.86 -0.29 20.30
CA THR A 30 -2.13 -0.59 18.88
C THR A 30 -0.90 -0.47 17.98
N VAL A 31 0.19 0.10 18.50
CA VAL A 31 1.47 0.29 17.77
C VAL A 31 2.62 0.04 18.73
N ALA A 32 3.64 -0.68 18.29
CA ALA A 32 4.86 -0.92 19.04
C ALA A 32 6.07 -0.96 18.09
N GLU A 33 7.19 -0.37 18.50
CA GLU A 33 8.48 -0.58 17.85
C GLU A 33 9.09 -1.87 18.39
N VAL A 34 9.39 -2.82 17.51
CA VAL A 34 9.90 -4.16 17.86
C VAL A 34 11.38 -4.34 17.54
N ALA A 35 11.90 -3.48 16.69
CA ALA A 35 13.34 -3.32 16.42
C ALA A 35 13.56 -1.91 15.83
N PRO A 36 14.79 -1.37 15.81
CA PRO A 36 15.02 -0.02 15.32
C PRO A 36 14.38 0.26 13.96
N GLY A 37 13.44 1.20 13.91
CA GLY A 37 12.66 1.58 12.73
C GLY A 37 11.65 0.53 12.25
N THR A 38 11.56 -0.63 12.91
CA THR A 38 10.64 -1.72 12.56
C THR A 38 9.48 -1.72 13.54
N TRP A 39 8.28 -1.62 13.02
CA TRP A 39 7.06 -1.41 13.80
C TRP A 39 6.06 -2.53 13.58
N MET A 40 5.33 -2.85 14.62
CA MET A 40 4.09 -3.64 14.52
C MET A 40 2.90 -2.75 14.83
N ASN A 41 1.80 -2.97 14.10
CA ASN A 41 0.55 -2.28 14.38
C ASN A 41 -0.68 -3.18 14.23
N ALA A 42 -1.66 -2.93 15.09
CA ALA A 42 -3.00 -3.49 15.04
C ALA A 42 -3.99 -2.36 15.33
N MET A 43 -4.17 -1.47 14.34
CA MET A 43 -5.03 -0.30 14.51
C MET A 43 -6.52 -0.65 14.48
N GLY A 44 -6.92 -1.72 13.77
CA GLY A 44 -8.33 -2.06 13.59
C GLY A 44 -9.07 -1.12 12.63
N LEU A 45 -8.33 -0.47 11.72
CA LEU A 45 -8.86 0.45 10.68
C LEU A 45 -9.72 1.60 11.22
N PRO A 46 -9.31 2.34 12.28
CA PRO A 46 -10.09 3.47 12.76
C PRO A 46 -10.25 4.49 11.64
N ASN A 47 -11.50 4.85 11.36
CA ASN A 47 -11.84 5.86 10.36
C ASN A 47 -13.26 6.40 10.61
N PRO A 48 -13.58 7.63 10.15
CA PRO A 48 -14.85 8.27 10.41
C PRO A 48 -16.01 7.74 9.54
N GLY A 49 -15.73 6.85 8.57
CA GLY A 49 -16.67 6.48 7.53
C GLY A 49 -16.67 7.44 6.35
N LEU A 50 -17.30 7.01 5.25
CA LEU A 50 -17.29 7.77 3.99
C LEU A 50 -17.90 9.16 4.12
N ALA A 51 -19.06 9.29 4.79
CA ALA A 51 -19.79 10.55 4.86
C ALA A 51 -18.97 11.64 5.53
N GLU A 52 -18.46 11.39 6.75
CA GLU A 52 -17.65 12.36 7.50
C GLU A 52 -16.31 12.62 6.80
N PHE A 53 -15.69 11.60 6.20
CA PHE A 53 -14.48 11.78 5.41
C PHE A 53 -14.67 12.80 4.28
N LEU A 54 -15.79 12.72 3.53
CA LEU A 54 -16.08 13.63 2.42
C LEU A 54 -16.44 15.05 2.87
N GLU A 55 -16.85 15.23 4.12
CA GLU A 55 -17.03 16.56 4.72
C GLU A 55 -15.69 17.20 5.08
N GLU A 56 -14.71 16.38 5.52
CA GLU A 56 -13.41 16.88 5.98
C GLU A 56 -12.39 17.07 4.84
N PHE A 57 -12.50 16.31 3.76
CA PHE A 57 -11.48 16.27 2.70
C PHE A 57 -12.01 16.70 1.34
N ASP A 58 -11.42 17.76 0.79
CA ASP A 58 -11.59 18.11 -0.61
C ASP A 58 -10.68 17.22 -1.48
N LEU A 59 -11.31 16.41 -2.34
CA LEU A 59 -10.61 15.52 -3.26
C LEU A 59 -10.34 16.16 -4.64
N LYS A 60 -10.84 17.39 -4.87
CA LYS A 60 -10.72 18.10 -6.15
C LYS A 60 -9.50 19.00 -6.21
N ASP A 61 -9.26 19.75 -5.14
CA ASP A 61 -8.29 20.84 -5.10
C ASP A 61 -7.22 20.60 -4.03
N GLY A 62 -6.13 19.94 -4.40
CA GLY A 62 -4.96 19.75 -3.55
C GLY A 62 -3.67 20.13 -4.29
N LYS A 63 -2.60 20.50 -3.56
CA LYS A 63 -1.26 20.73 -4.13
C LYS A 63 -0.76 19.52 -4.90
N VAL A 64 -1.17 18.31 -4.46
CA VAL A 64 -0.88 17.04 -5.07
C VAL A 64 -2.15 16.16 -5.05
N PRO A 65 -2.31 15.19 -5.95
CA PRO A 65 -3.43 14.28 -5.92
C PRO A 65 -3.57 13.56 -4.57
N VAL A 66 -4.79 13.56 -4.02
CA VAL A 66 -5.16 12.74 -2.87
C VAL A 66 -5.90 11.52 -3.37
N ILE A 67 -5.39 10.35 -3.04
CA ILE A 67 -5.90 9.05 -3.46
C ILE A 67 -6.56 8.39 -2.25
N PRO A 68 -7.89 8.33 -2.17
CA PRO A 68 -8.58 7.64 -1.09
C PRO A 68 -8.22 6.15 -1.07
N ASN A 69 -7.84 5.63 0.10
CA ASN A 69 -7.68 4.19 0.28
C ASN A 69 -8.99 3.61 0.83
N LEU A 70 -9.55 2.64 0.15
CA LEU A 70 -10.88 2.08 0.44
C LEU A 70 -10.76 0.70 1.08
N VAL A 71 -11.64 0.43 2.05
CA VAL A 71 -11.76 -0.87 2.70
C VAL A 71 -13.23 -1.24 2.91
N ALA A 72 -13.59 -2.46 2.53
CA ALA A 72 -14.92 -2.99 2.72
C ALA A 72 -14.88 -4.52 2.90
N ASP A 73 -16.00 -5.11 3.23
CA ASP A 73 -16.12 -6.54 3.48
C ASP A 73 -16.65 -7.30 2.25
N THR A 74 -17.28 -6.59 1.29
CA THR A 74 -17.85 -7.18 0.06
C THR A 74 -17.50 -6.37 -1.19
N PRO A 75 -17.45 -6.98 -2.39
CA PRO A 75 -17.27 -6.25 -3.65
C PRO A 75 -18.31 -5.15 -3.86
N ALA A 76 -19.55 -5.39 -3.51
CA ALA A 76 -20.63 -4.40 -3.65
C ALA A 76 -20.40 -3.15 -2.79
N GLU A 77 -19.83 -3.30 -1.59
CA GLU A 77 -19.48 -2.17 -0.73
C GLU A 77 -18.27 -1.40 -1.29
N PHE A 78 -17.29 -2.08 -1.87
CA PHE A 78 -16.19 -1.41 -2.60
C PHE A 78 -16.73 -0.59 -3.77
N GLY A 79 -17.71 -1.10 -4.53
CA GLY A 79 -18.40 -0.35 -5.57
C GLY A 79 -19.08 0.92 -5.04
N LYS A 80 -19.80 0.83 -3.91
CA LYS A 80 -20.44 2.00 -3.27
C LYS A 80 -19.41 3.04 -2.81
N LEU A 81 -18.31 2.60 -2.20
CA LEU A 81 -17.21 3.50 -1.81
C LEU A 81 -16.60 4.18 -3.04
N ALA A 82 -16.36 3.43 -4.11
CA ALA A 82 -15.82 3.94 -5.36
C ALA A 82 -16.73 5.02 -5.99
N VAL A 83 -18.04 4.80 -6.01
CA VAL A 83 -19.03 5.82 -6.43
C VAL A 83 -18.90 7.08 -5.57
N GLY A 84 -18.94 6.95 -4.25
CA GLY A 84 -18.92 8.09 -3.35
C GLY A 84 -17.67 8.96 -3.51
N VAL A 85 -16.48 8.35 -3.59
CA VAL A 85 -15.23 9.12 -3.77
C VAL A 85 -15.10 9.68 -5.20
N ALA A 86 -15.63 8.99 -6.22
CA ALA A 86 -15.64 9.49 -7.60
C ALA A 86 -16.54 10.74 -7.74
N GLU A 87 -17.75 10.71 -7.17
CA GLU A 87 -18.66 11.85 -7.14
C GLU A 87 -18.07 13.04 -6.38
N ALA A 88 -17.29 12.77 -5.32
CA ALA A 88 -16.56 13.79 -4.59
C ALA A 88 -15.35 14.35 -5.36
N GLY A 89 -14.97 13.75 -6.49
CA GLY A 89 -13.94 14.25 -7.40
C GLY A 89 -12.62 13.51 -7.38
N ALA A 90 -12.50 12.39 -6.64
CA ALA A 90 -11.33 11.52 -6.74
C ALA A 90 -11.11 11.06 -8.20
N LYS A 91 -9.86 11.05 -8.64
CA LYS A 91 -9.48 10.59 -9.99
C LYS A 91 -8.93 9.17 -9.99
N LEU A 92 -8.59 8.66 -8.81
CA LEU A 92 -7.98 7.36 -8.57
C LEU A 92 -8.27 6.98 -7.12
N ALA A 93 -8.49 5.71 -6.83
CA ALA A 93 -8.56 5.18 -5.47
C ALA A 93 -7.61 3.99 -5.31
N GLU A 94 -7.15 3.73 -4.09
CA GLU A 94 -6.46 2.50 -3.75
C GLU A 94 -7.43 1.59 -2.98
N ILE A 95 -7.61 0.34 -3.41
CA ILE A 95 -8.45 -0.65 -2.72
C ILE A 95 -7.58 -1.59 -1.89
N ASN A 96 -7.87 -1.68 -0.58
CA ASN A 96 -7.12 -2.50 0.36
C ASN A 96 -7.68 -3.94 0.36
N LEU A 97 -7.04 -4.84 -0.38
CA LEU A 97 -7.43 -6.26 -0.44
C LEU A 97 -6.96 -7.07 0.77
N SER A 98 -6.09 -6.52 1.61
CA SER A 98 -5.35 -7.27 2.65
C SER A 98 -5.72 -6.88 4.08
N CYS A 99 -6.98 -6.49 4.32
CA CYS A 99 -7.41 -6.12 5.65
C CYS A 99 -7.56 -7.35 6.57
N PRO A 100 -6.73 -7.50 7.62
CA PRO A 100 -6.95 -8.51 8.64
C PRO A 100 -8.01 -8.00 9.63
N HIS A 101 -9.30 -8.11 9.31
CA HIS A 101 -10.35 -7.77 10.26
C HIS A 101 -10.81 -9.03 11.02
N PRO A 102 -10.84 -9.09 12.37
CA PRO A 102 -11.20 -10.31 13.10
C PRO A 102 -12.66 -10.73 12.95
N GLN A 103 -13.58 -9.82 12.66
CA GLN A 103 -14.98 -10.17 12.38
C GLN A 103 -15.21 -10.53 10.90
N ALA A 104 -14.34 -10.03 10.02
CA ALA A 104 -14.13 -10.48 8.66
C ALA A 104 -12.82 -11.29 8.58
N ALA A 105 -12.39 -11.91 9.67
CA ALA A 105 -11.09 -12.58 9.84
C ALA A 105 -10.83 -13.64 8.76
N TYR A 106 -11.87 -14.02 8.08
CA TYR A 106 -11.83 -14.93 6.95
C TYR A 106 -11.99 -14.21 5.61
N THR A 107 -12.78 -13.12 5.50
CA THR A 107 -13.02 -12.44 4.21
C THR A 107 -11.84 -11.58 3.76
N GLY A 108 -11.22 -10.77 4.62
CA GLY A 108 -10.07 -9.94 4.23
C GLY A 108 -8.82 -10.76 3.87
N LEU A 109 -8.53 -11.82 4.62
CA LEU A 109 -7.46 -12.75 4.29
C LEU A 109 -7.81 -13.58 3.04
N LEU A 110 -9.04 -14.06 2.91
CA LEU A 110 -9.50 -14.80 1.74
C LEU A 110 -9.47 -13.94 0.47
N THR A 111 -9.91 -12.69 0.52
CA THR A 111 -9.84 -11.77 -0.63
C THR A 111 -8.39 -11.56 -1.09
N ALA A 112 -7.47 -11.37 -0.14
CA ALA A 112 -6.06 -11.20 -0.46
C ALA A 112 -5.39 -12.47 -1.02
N GLN A 113 -5.93 -13.64 -0.74
CA GLN A 113 -5.34 -14.95 -1.09
C GLN A 113 -6.05 -15.63 -2.25
N ASP A 114 -7.26 -15.19 -2.58
CA ASP A 114 -8.11 -15.75 -3.62
C ASP A 114 -8.11 -14.82 -4.85
N PRO A 115 -7.57 -15.25 -6.00
CA PRO A 115 -7.56 -14.46 -7.23
C PRO A 115 -8.95 -14.06 -7.71
N GLU A 116 -9.96 -14.95 -7.58
CA GLU A 116 -11.34 -14.67 -8.02
C GLU A 116 -12.00 -13.61 -7.13
N ALA A 117 -11.81 -13.70 -5.80
CA ALA A 117 -12.31 -12.71 -4.87
C ALA A 117 -11.64 -11.34 -5.06
N ALA A 118 -10.32 -11.32 -5.29
CA ALA A 118 -9.59 -10.11 -5.61
C ALA A 118 -10.08 -9.47 -6.91
N ALA A 119 -10.24 -10.26 -7.97
CA ALA A 119 -10.76 -9.82 -9.27
C ALA A 119 -12.17 -9.24 -9.15
N ALA A 120 -13.09 -9.93 -8.43
CA ALA A 120 -14.45 -9.45 -8.22
C ALA A 120 -14.49 -8.10 -7.48
N THR A 121 -13.60 -7.91 -6.51
CA THR A 121 -13.48 -6.65 -5.75
C THR A 121 -12.96 -5.52 -6.65
N VAL A 122 -11.92 -5.80 -7.44
CA VAL A 122 -11.38 -4.83 -8.41
C VAL A 122 -12.44 -4.47 -9.44
N ALA A 123 -13.12 -5.43 -10.05
CA ALA A 123 -14.15 -5.19 -11.05
C ALA A 123 -15.24 -4.26 -10.53
N ALA A 124 -15.77 -4.54 -9.32
CA ALA A 124 -16.84 -3.72 -8.73
C ALA A 124 -16.43 -2.26 -8.48
N ALA A 125 -15.16 -2.01 -8.12
CA ALA A 125 -14.68 -0.65 -7.89
C ALA A 125 -14.28 0.05 -9.19
N SER A 126 -13.63 -0.68 -10.13
CA SER A 126 -13.12 -0.12 -11.39
C SER A 126 -14.19 0.31 -12.37
N GLU A 127 -15.45 -0.13 -12.20
CA GLU A 127 -16.60 0.38 -12.96
C GLU A 127 -16.83 1.88 -12.74
N HIS A 128 -16.36 2.46 -11.65
CA HIS A 128 -16.69 3.83 -11.23
C HIS A 128 -15.52 4.81 -11.32
N LEU A 129 -14.30 4.34 -11.07
CA LEU A 129 -13.07 5.12 -11.25
C LEU A 129 -11.86 4.19 -11.37
N PRO A 130 -10.72 4.66 -11.93
CA PRO A 130 -9.49 3.89 -11.93
C PRO A 130 -9.08 3.50 -10.50
N VAL A 131 -8.62 2.24 -10.30
CA VAL A 131 -8.22 1.74 -8.97
C VAL A 131 -6.82 1.14 -8.97
N ILE A 132 -6.12 1.33 -7.86
CA ILE A 132 -4.89 0.63 -7.51
C ILE A 132 -5.28 -0.55 -6.61
N ALA A 133 -4.95 -1.77 -6.99
CA ALA A 133 -5.17 -2.94 -6.13
C ALA A 133 -3.97 -3.12 -5.17
N LYS A 134 -4.19 -2.94 -3.86
CA LYS A 134 -3.14 -3.11 -2.85
C LYS A 134 -3.06 -4.53 -2.35
N LEU A 135 -1.94 -5.19 -2.68
CA LEU A 135 -1.71 -6.61 -2.47
C LEU A 135 -1.06 -6.92 -1.12
N SER A 136 -1.35 -8.10 -0.60
CA SER A 136 -0.75 -8.66 0.62
C SER A 136 0.49 -9.50 0.31
N PRO A 137 1.54 -9.44 1.14
CA PRO A 137 2.64 -10.40 1.07
C PRO A 137 2.26 -11.79 1.60
N ASN A 138 1.13 -11.90 2.30
CA ASN A 138 0.70 -13.12 2.98
C ASN A 138 -0.08 -14.06 2.04
N VAL A 139 0.54 -14.38 0.92
CA VAL A 139 -0.01 -15.22 -0.14
C VAL A 139 1.06 -16.21 -0.64
N SER A 140 0.65 -17.32 -1.20
CA SER A 140 1.56 -18.30 -1.80
C SER A 140 2.23 -17.73 -3.05
N ASP A 141 1.45 -17.05 -3.89
CA ASP A 141 1.92 -16.41 -5.12
C ASP A 141 1.20 -15.07 -5.38
N ILE A 142 1.93 -13.99 -5.15
CA ILE A 142 1.43 -12.63 -5.37
C ILE A 142 1.28 -12.29 -6.86
N GLY A 143 2.03 -12.99 -7.72
CA GLY A 143 1.95 -12.81 -9.17
C GLY A 143 0.58 -13.20 -9.71
N THR A 144 0.04 -14.34 -9.28
CA THR A 144 -1.31 -14.78 -9.66
C THR A 144 -2.38 -13.77 -9.25
N ILE A 145 -2.29 -13.21 -8.05
CA ILE A 145 -3.23 -12.16 -7.60
C ILE A 145 -3.08 -10.88 -8.43
N ALA A 146 -1.84 -10.48 -8.74
CA ALA A 146 -1.57 -9.29 -9.55
C ALA A 146 -2.19 -9.41 -10.96
N VAL A 147 -2.04 -10.58 -11.60
CA VAL A 147 -2.63 -10.85 -12.93
C VAL A 147 -4.16 -10.82 -12.85
N ALA A 148 -4.77 -11.49 -11.89
CA ALA A 148 -6.22 -11.48 -11.72
C ALA A 148 -6.78 -10.05 -11.50
N CYS A 149 -6.08 -9.21 -10.72
CA CYS A 149 -6.46 -7.81 -10.55
C CYS A 149 -6.32 -7.00 -11.87
N ALA A 150 -5.26 -7.23 -12.65
CA ALA A 150 -5.06 -6.56 -13.92
C ALA A 150 -6.14 -6.95 -14.96
N GLU A 151 -6.47 -8.24 -15.06
CA GLU A 151 -7.56 -8.77 -15.91
C GLU A 151 -8.92 -8.19 -15.51
N ALA A 152 -9.14 -7.93 -14.22
CA ALA A 152 -10.35 -7.31 -13.69
C ALA A 152 -10.39 -5.78 -13.87
N GLY A 153 -9.38 -5.16 -14.47
CA GLY A 153 -9.38 -3.73 -14.80
C GLY A 153 -8.66 -2.83 -13.79
N ALA A 154 -7.79 -3.37 -12.92
CA ALA A 154 -6.94 -2.53 -12.09
C ALA A 154 -6.05 -1.62 -12.94
N ALA A 155 -6.08 -0.31 -12.66
CA ALA A 155 -5.21 0.67 -13.32
C ALA A 155 -3.74 0.53 -12.88
N ALA A 156 -3.50 0.00 -11.68
CA ALA A 156 -2.20 -0.36 -11.15
C ALA A 156 -2.35 -1.42 -10.04
N VAL A 157 -1.25 -2.06 -9.67
CA VAL A 157 -1.16 -2.83 -8.43
C VAL A 157 -0.12 -2.22 -7.52
N SER A 158 -0.35 -2.22 -6.20
CA SER A 158 0.64 -1.81 -5.21
C SER A 158 1.01 -3.01 -4.31
N ALA A 159 2.28 -3.20 -4.06
CA ALA A 159 2.84 -4.30 -3.28
C ALA A 159 4.01 -3.79 -2.42
N ILE A 160 3.93 -3.97 -1.12
CA ILE A 160 3.07 -4.85 -0.33
C ILE A 160 2.41 -4.13 0.86
N ASN A 161 1.33 -4.71 1.39
CA ASN A 161 0.84 -4.38 2.72
C ASN A 161 1.77 -4.96 3.81
N THR A 162 1.45 -4.75 5.08
CA THR A 162 2.21 -5.27 6.23
C THR A 162 2.17 -6.80 6.31
N MET A 163 3.20 -7.40 6.92
CA MET A 163 3.30 -8.84 7.15
C MET A 163 2.75 -9.21 8.52
N PRO A 164 1.86 -10.21 8.66
CA PRO A 164 1.39 -10.66 9.98
C PRO A 164 2.56 -11.08 10.87
N ALA A 165 2.57 -10.59 12.11
CA ALA A 165 3.62 -10.85 13.07
C ALA A 165 3.09 -10.85 14.52
N LEU A 166 3.89 -11.40 15.42
CA LEU A 166 3.70 -11.40 16.87
C LEU A 166 5.02 -11.01 17.53
N ASP A 167 4.92 -10.22 18.59
CA ASP A 167 6.03 -10.00 19.52
C ASP A 167 5.55 -10.12 20.97
N ILE A 168 6.45 -10.58 21.86
CA ILE A 168 6.16 -10.89 23.27
C ILE A 168 7.07 -10.05 24.15
N ASP A 169 6.47 -9.29 25.04
CA ASP A 169 7.16 -8.65 26.17
C ASP A 169 7.51 -9.72 27.20
N THR A 170 8.80 -10.00 27.38
CA THR A 170 9.29 -11.05 28.27
C THR A 170 9.18 -10.71 29.75
N GLU A 171 9.13 -9.41 30.09
CA GLU A 171 8.96 -8.97 31.48
C GLU A 171 7.48 -9.04 31.90
N LEU A 172 6.58 -8.73 30.96
CA LEU A 172 5.14 -8.78 31.20
C LEU A 172 4.52 -10.13 30.82
N GLU A 173 5.28 -11.02 30.20
CA GLU A 173 4.87 -12.36 29.72
C GLU A 173 3.58 -12.32 28.87
N ARG A 174 3.46 -11.30 28.00
CA ARG A 174 2.28 -11.07 27.17
C ARG A 174 2.62 -10.41 25.82
N PRO A 175 1.69 -10.46 24.84
CA PRO A 175 1.89 -9.74 23.59
C PRO A 175 2.10 -8.24 23.79
N VAL A 176 2.98 -7.64 22.97
CA VAL A 176 3.24 -6.18 22.97
C VAL A 176 2.04 -5.36 22.48
N LEU A 177 1.16 -5.95 21.67
CA LEU A 177 -0.06 -5.32 21.18
C LEU A 177 -1.31 -5.85 21.90
N GLY A 178 -2.28 -4.98 22.13
CA GLY A 178 -3.56 -5.36 22.75
C GLY A 178 -4.35 -6.40 21.94
N ASN A 179 -4.20 -6.42 20.61
CA ASN A 179 -4.80 -7.41 19.72
C ASN A 179 -3.95 -8.69 19.56
N ALA A 180 -2.87 -8.86 20.31
CA ALA A 180 -1.86 -9.89 20.23
C ALA A 180 -1.07 -9.89 18.91
N PHE A 181 -1.74 -10.03 17.77
CA PHE A 181 -1.14 -10.04 16.43
C PHE A 181 -1.26 -8.67 15.79
N GLY A 182 -0.29 -8.32 14.93
CA GLY A 182 -0.29 -7.08 14.16
C GLY A 182 0.44 -7.22 12.83
N GLY A 183 0.39 -6.15 12.05
CA GLY A 183 1.14 -6.04 10.81
C GLY A 183 2.54 -5.47 11.07
N LEU A 184 3.58 -6.21 10.68
CA LEU A 184 4.97 -5.76 10.70
C LEU A 184 5.22 -4.78 9.55
N SER A 185 5.95 -3.71 9.81
CA SER A 185 6.34 -2.68 8.83
C SER A 185 7.73 -2.12 9.15
N GLY A 186 8.28 -1.33 8.23
CA GLY A 186 9.62 -0.75 8.38
C GLY A 186 10.70 -1.53 7.64
N PRO A 187 12.01 -1.24 7.88
CA PRO A 187 13.13 -1.75 7.09
C PRO A 187 13.19 -3.27 6.97
N ALA A 188 12.71 -4.01 7.97
CA ALA A 188 12.66 -5.47 7.93
C ALA A 188 11.82 -6.02 6.75
N LEU A 189 10.88 -5.24 6.20
CA LEU A 189 10.07 -5.65 5.05
C LEU A 189 10.73 -5.41 3.70
N LEU A 190 11.79 -4.64 3.60
CA LEU A 190 12.40 -4.28 2.32
C LEU A 190 12.69 -5.49 1.42
N PRO A 191 13.43 -6.53 1.87
CA PRO A 191 13.73 -7.68 1.03
C PRO A 191 12.50 -8.51 0.63
N ILE A 192 11.48 -8.53 1.49
CA ILE A 192 10.21 -9.21 1.22
C ILE A 192 9.43 -8.44 0.14
N GLY A 193 9.33 -7.12 0.30
CA GLY A 193 8.67 -6.24 -0.66
C GLY A 193 9.30 -6.28 -2.04
N LEU A 194 10.63 -6.22 -2.12
CA LEU A 194 11.38 -6.34 -3.38
C LEU A 194 11.07 -7.66 -4.10
N ARG A 195 11.07 -8.79 -3.37
CA ARG A 195 10.73 -10.10 -3.94
C ARG A 195 9.28 -10.16 -4.43
N CYS A 196 8.35 -9.58 -3.70
CA CYS A 196 6.93 -9.53 -4.07
C CYS A 196 6.72 -8.67 -5.33
N VAL A 197 7.34 -7.49 -5.40
CA VAL A 197 7.27 -6.61 -6.56
C VAL A 197 7.87 -7.28 -7.79
N LEU A 198 9.04 -7.91 -7.67
CA LEU A 198 9.65 -8.67 -8.76
C LEU A 198 8.70 -9.75 -9.31
N LYS A 199 8.07 -10.53 -8.43
CA LYS A 199 7.10 -11.57 -8.83
C LYS A 199 5.88 -10.97 -9.55
N ALA A 200 5.31 -9.88 -9.02
CA ALA A 200 4.18 -9.21 -9.63
C ALA A 200 4.54 -8.64 -11.02
N VAL A 201 5.67 -7.94 -11.14
CA VAL A 201 6.16 -7.40 -12.43
C VAL A 201 6.34 -8.50 -13.48
N ARG A 202 6.93 -9.62 -13.10
CA ARG A 202 7.15 -10.74 -14.03
C ARG A 202 5.85 -11.39 -14.45
N ALA A 203 5.01 -11.76 -13.48
CA ALA A 203 3.73 -12.41 -13.78
C ALA A 203 2.85 -11.54 -14.71
N LEU A 204 2.80 -10.24 -14.48
CA LEU A 204 2.08 -9.31 -15.36
C LEU A 204 2.68 -9.27 -16.76
N ARG A 205 4.01 -9.19 -16.90
CA ARG A 205 4.69 -9.21 -18.21
C ARG A 205 4.47 -10.54 -18.96
N ASP A 206 4.58 -11.67 -18.26
CA ASP A 206 4.39 -13.01 -18.83
C ASP A 206 2.95 -13.22 -19.29
N ALA A 207 1.98 -12.62 -18.60
CA ALA A 207 0.57 -12.59 -18.98
C ALA A 207 0.24 -11.52 -20.04
N GLY A 208 1.20 -10.72 -20.48
CA GLY A 208 1.02 -9.68 -21.51
C GLY A 208 0.36 -8.39 -21.01
N HIS A 209 0.34 -8.15 -19.68
CA HIS A 209 -0.22 -6.95 -19.09
C HIS A 209 0.85 -5.85 -18.93
N ALA A 210 0.47 -4.62 -19.30
CA ALA A 210 1.26 -3.41 -19.07
C ALA A 210 0.91 -2.71 -17.74
N THR A 211 0.10 -3.34 -16.89
CA THR A 211 -0.37 -2.78 -15.61
C THR A 211 0.83 -2.42 -14.72
N PRO A 212 0.98 -1.14 -14.30
CA PRO A 212 2.11 -0.70 -13.52
C PRO A 212 2.08 -1.29 -12.11
N VAL A 213 3.28 -1.57 -11.58
CA VAL A 213 3.47 -2.03 -10.20
C VAL A 213 4.06 -0.89 -9.37
N ILE A 214 3.48 -0.61 -8.21
CA ILE A 214 3.95 0.37 -7.23
C ILE A 214 4.61 -0.37 -6.08
N GLY A 215 5.88 -0.07 -5.79
CA GLY A 215 6.64 -0.72 -4.73
C GLY A 215 6.39 -0.10 -3.35
N ILE A 216 6.10 -0.94 -2.35
CA ILE A 216 5.86 -0.52 -0.97
C ILE A 216 6.55 -1.50 -0.02
N GLY A 217 7.10 -1.00 1.07
CA GLY A 217 7.61 -1.80 2.18
C GLY A 217 9.08 -1.55 2.47
N GLY A 218 9.35 -1.03 3.65
CA GLY A 218 10.69 -0.85 4.18
C GLY A 218 11.54 0.25 3.53
N ILE A 219 10.96 1.06 2.65
CA ILE A 219 11.68 2.19 2.03
C ILE A 219 11.96 3.23 3.09
N SER A 220 13.24 3.48 3.34
CA SER A 220 13.75 4.45 4.32
C SER A 220 14.84 5.35 3.76
N SER A 221 15.30 5.09 2.53
CA SER A 221 16.32 5.87 1.83
C SER A 221 16.04 5.94 0.33
N GLY A 222 16.72 6.86 -0.37
CA GLY A 222 16.69 6.92 -1.84
C GLY A 222 17.22 5.66 -2.51
N GLU A 223 18.20 4.98 -1.90
CA GLU A 223 18.70 3.70 -2.41
C GLU A 223 17.65 2.59 -2.28
N ASP A 224 16.83 2.58 -1.21
CA ASP A 224 15.74 1.62 -1.09
C ASP A 224 14.67 1.85 -2.16
N ALA A 225 14.36 3.11 -2.47
CA ALA A 225 13.48 3.46 -3.58
C ALA A 225 14.06 2.99 -4.93
N ALA A 226 15.37 3.22 -5.17
CA ALA A 226 16.06 2.77 -6.37
C ALA A 226 15.98 1.24 -6.55
N LYS A 227 16.11 0.45 -5.46
CA LYS A 227 15.97 -1.01 -5.52
C LYS A 227 14.62 -1.46 -6.08
N TYR A 228 13.51 -0.82 -5.66
CA TYR A 228 12.18 -1.12 -6.21
C TYR A 228 12.06 -0.78 -7.69
N LEU A 229 12.58 0.39 -8.10
CA LEU A 229 12.59 0.81 -9.50
C LEU A 229 13.45 -0.13 -10.36
N LEU A 230 14.62 -0.55 -9.87
CA LEU A 230 15.47 -1.56 -10.50
C LEU A 230 14.75 -2.92 -10.65
N CYS A 231 13.86 -3.28 -9.73
CA CYS A 231 12.99 -4.46 -9.84
C CYS A 231 11.79 -4.26 -10.79
N GLY A 232 11.66 -3.10 -11.43
CA GLY A 232 10.61 -2.82 -12.43
C GLY A 232 9.38 -2.10 -11.90
N ALA A 233 9.38 -1.64 -10.65
CA ALA A 233 8.31 -0.78 -10.13
C ALA A 233 8.24 0.54 -10.93
N GLN A 234 7.03 1.04 -11.17
CA GLN A 234 6.81 2.33 -11.85
C GLN A 234 6.90 3.51 -10.89
N ALA A 235 6.52 3.31 -9.64
CA ALA A 235 6.58 4.28 -8.56
C ALA A 235 6.81 3.55 -7.24
N VAL A 236 7.02 4.32 -6.17
CA VAL A 236 7.13 3.80 -4.80
C VAL A 236 6.19 4.55 -3.86
N GLN A 237 5.74 3.86 -2.80
CA GLN A 237 5.03 4.47 -1.68
C GLN A 237 5.86 4.33 -0.41
N VAL A 238 5.94 5.40 0.37
CA VAL A 238 6.65 5.45 1.65
C VAL A 238 5.63 5.61 2.77
N GLY A 239 5.70 4.78 3.79
CA GLY A 239 4.79 4.84 4.93
C GLY A 239 5.54 4.96 6.25
N THR A 240 6.02 3.85 6.80
CA THR A 240 6.58 3.76 8.16
C THR A 240 7.73 4.74 8.41
N ALA A 241 8.58 5.01 7.43
CA ALA A 241 9.69 5.96 7.54
C ALA A 241 9.24 7.41 7.81
N LEU A 242 7.96 7.74 7.54
CA LEU A 242 7.39 9.07 7.77
C LEU A 242 6.83 9.21 9.20
N GLY A 243 6.86 8.16 10.00
CA GLY A 243 6.37 8.17 11.38
C GLY A 243 7.15 9.20 12.23
N GLY A 244 6.48 10.30 12.58
CA GLY A 244 7.09 11.41 13.35
C GLY A 244 7.91 12.41 12.54
N ASN A 245 8.30 12.12 11.31
CA ASN A 245 9.06 13.01 10.42
C ASN A 245 8.54 12.99 8.97
N PRO A 246 7.49 13.77 8.63
CA PRO A 246 6.98 13.86 7.26
C PRO A 246 8.00 14.37 6.24
N GLU A 247 8.94 15.19 6.66
CA GLU A 247 10.02 15.77 5.82
C GLU A 247 10.95 14.70 5.27
N ARG A 248 11.00 13.50 5.88
CA ARG A 248 11.80 12.36 5.40
C ARG A 248 11.46 11.98 3.95
N LEU A 249 10.24 12.25 3.49
CA LEU A 249 9.85 11.99 2.10
C LEU A 249 10.69 12.78 1.09
N GLY A 250 10.85 14.09 1.34
CA GLY A 250 11.69 14.95 0.50
C GLY A 250 13.17 14.57 0.53
N GLU A 251 13.67 14.14 1.71
CA GLU A 251 15.03 13.63 1.84
C GLU A 251 15.23 12.36 1.00
N ILE A 252 14.29 11.40 1.06
CA ILE A 252 14.33 10.18 0.24
C ILE A 252 14.32 10.52 -1.26
N ALA A 253 13.50 11.49 -1.68
CA ALA A 253 13.47 11.92 -3.07
C ALA A 253 14.79 12.55 -3.51
N THR A 254 15.39 13.37 -2.65
CA THR A 254 16.72 13.99 -2.90
C THR A 254 17.81 12.91 -2.99
N GLU A 255 17.85 11.98 -2.03
CA GLU A 255 18.81 10.88 -2.02
C GLU A 255 18.70 9.99 -3.28
N LEU A 256 17.47 9.78 -3.79
CA LEU A 256 17.24 9.07 -5.07
C LEU A 256 17.83 9.87 -6.24
N GLY A 257 17.63 11.19 -6.27
CA GLY A 257 18.22 12.08 -7.27
C GLY A 257 19.74 12.02 -7.26
N ASP A 258 20.35 12.13 -6.08
CA ASP A 258 21.81 12.03 -5.89
C ASP A 258 22.34 10.66 -6.36
N TRP A 259 21.59 9.58 -6.08
CA TRP A 259 21.93 8.25 -6.57
C TRP A 259 21.88 8.18 -8.10
N MET A 260 20.85 8.76 -8.72
CA MET A 260 20.72 8.82 -10.18
C MET A 260 21.88 9.61 -10.82
N GLU A 261 22.26 10.76 -10.25
CA GLU A 261 23.39 11.55 -10.73
C GLU A 261 24.70 10.76 -10.67
N ARG A 262 24.98 10.08 -9.54
CA ARG A 262 26.17 9.22 -9.40
C ARG A 262 26.24 8.10 -10.44
N LYS A 263 25.09 7.68 -10.96
CA LYS A 263 24.93 6.60 -11.95
C LYS A 263 24.76 7.11 -13.38
N ASP A 264 24.76 8.42 -13.60
CA ASP A 264 24.53 9.07 -14.89
C ASP A 264 23.16 8.72 -15.50
N TYR A 265 22.12 8.62 -14.66
CA TYR A 265 20.74 8.41 -15.11
C TYR A 265 19.95 9.71 -15.12
N ALA A 266 19.50 10.15 -16.29
CA ALA A 266 18.71 11.36 -16.44
C ALA A 266 17.22 11.19 -16.11
N THR A 267 16.70 9.97 -16.16
CA THR A 267 15.28 9.65 -15.93
C THR A 267 15.14 8.32 -15.20
N LEU A 268 13.98 8.11 -14.54
CA LEU A 268 13.66 6.83 -13.92
C LEU A 268 13.61 5.69 -14.96
N ASP A 269 13.15 5.97 -16.18
CA ASP A 269 13.05 4.98 -17.25
C ASP A 269 14.42 4.47 -17.72
N ALA A 270 15.49 5.26 -17.52
CA ALA A 270 16.83 4.86 -17.92
C ALA A 270 17.39 3.67 -17.12
N PHE A 271 16.86 3.40 -15.93
CA PHE A 271 17.32 2.29 -15.10
C PHE A 271 16.19 1.37 -14.59
N ARG A 272 14.92 1.71 -14.86
CA ARG A 272 13.79 0.89 -14.43
C ARG A 272 13.90 -0.52 -14.99
N GLY A 273 13.91 -1.51 -14.09
CA GLY A 273 13.96 -2.91 -14.45
C GLY A 273 15.35 -3.42 -14.81
N ASN A 274 16.41 -2.63 -14.69
CA ASN A 274 17.78 -3.07 -15.04
C ASN A 274 18.26 -4.27 -14.21
N ALA A 275 17.70 -4.49 -13.01
CA ALA A 275 18.03 -5.68 -12.24
C ALA A 275 17.36 -6.96 -12.74
N LEU A 276 16.33 -6.86 -13.60
CA LEU A 276 15.53 -8.01 -14.02
C LEU A 276 16.32 -9.05 -14.83
N GLU A 277 17.34 -8.62 -15.55
CA GLU A 277 18.23 -9.50 -16.33
C GLU A 277 19.12 -10.40 -15.46
N TRP A 278 19.37 -9.99 -14.20
CA TRP A 278 20.23 -10.71 -13.25
C TRP A 278 19.45 -11.63 -12.30
N LEU A 279 18.13 -11.58 -12.37
CA LEU A 279 17.25 -12.28 -11.45
C LEU A 279 16.61 -13.50 -12.14
N PRO A 280 16.45 -14.63 -11.42
CA PRO A 280 15.91 -15.89 -12.00
C PRO A 280 14.43 -15.74 -12.40
#